data_cd22f00426956fc2e93dd3daa308bcab
#
_entry.id   cd22f00426956fc2e93dd3daa308bcab
#
_cell.length_a   1.000
_cell.length_b   1.000
_cell.length_c   1.000
_cell.angle_alpha   90.00
_cell.angle_beta   90.00
_cell.angle_gamma   90.00
#
_symmetry.space_group_name_H-M   'P 1'
#
loop_
_entity.id
_entity.type
_entity.pdbx_description
1 polymer ?
#
loop_
_entity_poly.entity_id
_entity_poly.type
_entity_poly.pdbx_seq_one_letter_code
_entity_poly.pdbx_strand_id
1 'polypeptide(L)'
;MRVLYLTFFVVIFDQVTKVIVKGLSIPFLGIDLSGMRYGQSFNIIGEFVKFTFVENPGMAFGIDVGDTSKLLLSLFSIIASIGIFIYLFKVKDQKLVLRIALALVLGGAIGNMIDRTFYGLFYGYAPIFYGRVVDFINVDFFDFSIFGKNYDRWPIFNIADSAVTIGVVLLLIFQNPNSNEKESKESVEDEKNDEKLIDNEDDEKTVDINVENNNGKDNRLADYSGTEERKN
;
A
#
# COMPACT_ATOMS: atom_id res chain seq x y z
N MET A 1 8.62 -10.93 -1.43
CA MET A 1 7.55 -10.04 -0.93
C MET A 1 6.18 -10.46 -1.48
N ARG A 2 5.27 -10.93 -0.59
CA ARG A 2 3.95 -11.45 -1.02
C ARG A 2 3.05 -10.37 -1.65
N VAL A 3 3.22 -9.10 -1.26
CA VAL A 3 2.41 -7.99 -1.81
C VAL A 3 2.61 -7.74 -3.31
N LEU A 4 3.71 -8.20 -3.91
CA LEU A 4 3.92 -8.12 -5.36
C LEU A 4 2.95 -8.99 -6.15
N TYR A 5 2.38 -10.05 -5.56
CA TYR A 5 1.28 -10.78 -6.20
C TYR A 5 0.06 -9.88 -6.40
N LEU A 6 -0.22 -8.96 -5.44
CA LEU A 6 -1.30 -7.99 -5.61
C LEU A 6 -1.03 -7.06 -6.79
N THR A 7 0.19 -6.51 -6.89
CA THR A 7 0.63 -5.72 -8.06
C THR A 7 0.41 -6.50 -9.37
N PHE A 8 0.87 -7.76 -9.42
CA PHE A 8 0.71 -8.62 -10.59
C PHE A 8 -0.77 -8.82 -10.96
N PHE A 9 -1.62 -9.15 -9.98
CA PHE A 9 -3.05 -9.34 -10.24
C PHE A 9 -3.74 -8.05 -10.72
N VAL A 10 -3.39 -6.90 -10.15
CA VAL A 10 -3.92 -5.60 -10.61
C VAL A 10 -3.54 -5.36 -12.07
N VAL A 11 -2.28 -5.56 -12.44
CA VAL A 11 -1.81 -5.38 -13.82
C VAL A 11 -2.54 -6.34 -14.77
N ILE A 12 -2.62 -7.62 -14.42
CA ILE A 12 -3.31 -8.61 -15.29
C ILE A 12 -4.78 -8.26 -15.45
N PHE A 13 -5.47 -7.93 -14.35
CA PHE A 13 -6.89 -7.61 -14.40
C PHE A 13 -7.16 -6.33 -15.20
N ASP A 14 -6.33 -5.31 -15.04
CA ASP A 14 -6.38 -4.08 -15.83
C ASP A 14 -6.18 -4.36 -17.32
N GLN A 15 -5.12 -5.07 -17.68
CA GLN A 15 -4.82 -5.36 -19.09
C GLN A 15 -5.86 -6.29 -19.76
N VAL A 16 -6.36 -7.30 -19.04
CA VAL A 16 -7.41 -8.18 -19.55
C VAL A 16 -8.70 -7.40 -19.84
N THR A 17 -9.12 -6.55 -18.90
CA THR A 17 -10.33 -5.73 -19.10
C THR A 17 -10.17 -4.73 -20.24
N LYS A 18 -9.01 -4.10 -20.38
CA LYS A 18 -8.69 -3.19 -21.49
C LYS A 18 -8.70 -3.89 -22.84
N VAL A 19 -8.13 -5.09 -22.92
CA VAL A 19 -8.16 -5.91 -24.14
C VAL A 19 -9.58 -6.34 -24.49
N ILE A 20 -10.40 -6.72 -23.52
CA ILE A 20 -11.82 -7.04 -23.75
C ILE A 20 -12.57 -5.84 -24.30
N VAL A 21 -12.34 -4.65 -23.73
CA VAL A 21 -13.02 -3.41 -24.15
C VAL A 21 -12.54 -2.95 -25.52
N LYS A 22 -11.24 -2.91 -25.77
CA LYS A 22 -10.66 -2.40 -27.01
C LYS A 22 -10.72 -3.43 -28.15
N GLY A 23 -10.75 -4.73 -27.82
CA GLY A 23 -10.55 -5.81 -28.76
C GLY A 23 -9.07 -6.11 -29.00
N LEU A 24 -8.80 -7.25 -29.64
CA LEU A 24 -7.46 -7.67 -30.01
C LEU A 24 -7.52 -8.58 -31.23
N SER A 25 -6.80 -8.23 -32.29
CA SER A 25 -6.66 -9.08 -33.45
C SER A 25 -5.20 -9.48 -33.67
N ILE A 26 -4.91 -10.77 -33.61
CA ILE A 26 -3.58 -11.35 -33.87
C ILE A 26 -3.74 -12.45 -34.92
N PRO A 27 -3.74 -12.09 -36.23
CA PRO A 27 -4.10 -13.01 -37.32
C PRO A 27 -3.25 -14.28 -37.37
N PHE A 28 -1.94 -14.18 -37.08
CA PHE A 28 -1.04 -15.34 -37.13
C PHE A 28 -1.29 -16.37 -36.01
N LEU A 29 -1.98 -15.97 -34.93
CA LEU A 29 -2.41 -16.84 -33.83
C LEU A 29 -3.90 -17.25 -33.98
N GLY A 30 -4.60 -16.76 -34.98
CA GLY A 30 -6.03 -16.97 -35.15
C GLY A 30 -6.88 -16.31 -34.05
N ILE A 31 -6.33 -15.32 -33.36
CA ILE A 31 -7.04 -14.59 -32.31
C ILE A 31 -7.71 -13.37 -32.95
N ASP A 32 -9.05 -13.30 -32.81
CA ASP A 32 -9.84 -12.12 -33.20
C ASP A 32 -10.93 -11.87 -32.18
N LEU A 33 -10.61 -10.99 -31.20
CA LEU A 33 -11.52 -10.54 -30.16
C LEU A 33 -12.11 -9.20 -30.59
N SER A 34 -13.38 -9.16 -30.94
CA SER A 34 -14.10 -7.95 -31.26
C SER A 34 -14.32 -7.12 -29.97
N GLY A 35 -13.78 -5.91 -29.92
CA GLY A 35 -14.00 -4.98 -28.82
C GLY A 35 -15.23 -4.09 -29.03
N MET A 36 -15.37 -3.11 -28.15
CA MET A 36 -16.37 -2.03 -28.28
C MET A 36 -15.91 -1.01 -29.35
N ARG A 37 -16.88 -0.34 -29.97
CA ARG A 37 -16.57 0.81 -30.82
C ARG A 37 -16.21 2.00 -29.95
N TYR A 38 -15.29 2.84 -30.40
CA TYR A 38 -14.95 4.10 -29.70
C TYR A 38 -16.22 4.93 -29.42
N GLY A 39 -16.40 5.34 -28.16
CA GLY A 39 -17.61 6.04 -27.69
C GLY A 39 -18.82 5.15 -27.43
N GLN A 40 -18.77 3.84 -27.75
CA GLN A 40 -19.87 2.93 -27.43
C GLN A 40 -20.03 2.80 -25.94
N SER A 41 -21.30 2.73 -25.48
CA SER A 41 -21.66 2.69 -24.08
C SER A 41 -22.67 1.58 -23.81
N PHE A 42 -22.48 0.87 -22.68
CA PHE A 42 -23.39 -0.13 -22.15
C PHE A 42 -23.74 0.21 -20.70
N ASN A 43 -25.03 0.20 -20.38
CA ASN A 43 -25.50 0.38 -19.01
C ASN A 43 -25.21 -0.90 -18.20
N ILE A 44 -24.55 -0.75 -17.05
CA ILE A 44 -24.24 -1.83 -16.10
C ILE A 44 -25.17 -1.75 -14.89
N ILE A 45 -25.31 -0.57 -14.29
CA ILE A 45 -26.21 -0.30 -13.17
C ILE A 45 -27.07 0.91 -13.53
N GLY A 46 -28.17 0.67 -14.25
CA GLY A 46 -29.05 1.74 -14.73
C GLY A 46 -28.27 2.80 -15.52
N GLU A 47 -28.54 4.08 -15.24
CA GLU A 47 -27.77 5.22 -15.79
C GLU A 47 -26.56 5.58 -14.93
N PHE A 48 -26.46 5.02 -13.71
CA PHE A 48 -25.42 5.38 -12.73
C PHE A 48 -24.04 4.85 -13.12
N VAL A 49 -23.91 3.58 -13.54
CA VAL A 49 -22.64 2.99 -13.99
C VAL A 49 -22.80 2.49 -15.41
N LYS A 50 -21.93 2.96 -16.30
CA LYS A 50 -21.83 2.50 -17.70
C LYS A 50 -20.40 2.05 -17.99
N PHE A 51 -20.25 1.13 -18.95
CA PHE A 51 -18.99 0.93 -19.64
C PHE A 51 -19.03 1.73 -20.93
N THR A 52 -18.11 2.68 -21.07
CA THR A 52 -17.99 3.56 -22.23
C THR A 52 -16.56 3.55 -22.72
N PHE A 53 -16.31 2.97 -23.89
CA PHE A 53 -14.94 2.89 -24.41
C PHE A 53 -14.42 4.22 -24.89
N VAL A 54 -13.34 4.70 -24.27
CA VAL A 54 -12.58 5.88 -24.72
C VAL A 54 -11.09 5.59 -24.68
N GLU A 55 -10.33 6.34 -25.47
CA GLU A 55 -8.86 6.32 -25.45
C GLU A 55 -8.34 7.68 -24.99
N ASN A 56 -7.59 7.67 -23.91
CA ASN A 56 -7.02 8.86 -23.31
C ASN A 56 -5.56 9.07 -23.77
N PRO A 57 -5.30 10.08 -24.62
CA PRO A 57 -3.95 10.38 -25.07
C PRO A 57 -3.06 11.06 -24.03
N GLY A 58 -3.50 11.15 -22.77
CA GLY A 58 -2.82 11.87 -21.69
C GLY A 58 -3.46 13.22 -21.38
N MET A 59 -4.73 13.40 -21.75
CA MET A 59 -5.49 14.58 -21.38
C MET A 59 -6.04 14.45 -19.96
N ALA A 60 -5.80 15.45 -19.14
CA ALA A 60 -6.49 15.63 -17.87
C ALA A 60 -7.58 16.67 -18.06
N PHE A 61 -8.84 16.34 -17.74
CA PHE A 61 -9.99 17.26 -17.86
C PHE A 61 -10.17 17.87 -19.27
N GLY A 62 -9.81 17.12 -20.33
CA GLY A 62 -9.99 17.57 -21.71
C GLY A 62 -9.01 18.65 -22.19
N ILE A 63 -7.88 18.82 -21.51
CA ILE A 63 -6.80 19.71 -21.94
C ILE A 63 -5.82 18.87 -22.79
N ASP A 64 -5.77 19.16 -24.09
CA ASP A 64 -4.76 18.56 -24.97
C ASP A 64 -3.42 19.29 -24.81
N VAL A 65 -2.42 18.57 -24.39
CA VAL A 65 -1.07 19.12 -24.13
C VAL A 65 -0.06 18.76 -25.23
N GLY A 66 -0.55 18.23 -26.36
CA GLY A 66 0.26 17.90 -27.55
C GLY A 66 1.14 16.67 -27.45
N ASP A 67 1.88 16.35 -28.52
CA ASP A 67 2.65 15.10 -28.61
C ASP A 67 3.85 15.02 -27.64
N THR A 68 4.50 16.16 -27.36
CA THR A 68 5.60 16.20 -26.38
C THR A 68 5.14 15.73 -25.00
N SER A 69 3.94 16.08 -24.61
CA SER A 69 3.40 15.69 -23.31
C SER A 69 3.04 14.21 -23.22
N LYS A 70 2.63 13.59 -24.33
CA LYS A 70 2.42 12.13 -24.39
C LYS A 70 3.71 11.38 -24.07
N LEU A 71 4.82 11.79 -24.69
CA LEU A 71 6.15 11.24 -24.43
C LEU A 71 6.56 11.46 -22.98
N LEU A 72 6.42 12.68 -22.46
CA LEU A 72 6.76 13.01 -21.07
C LEU A 72 5.94 12.19 -20.08
N LEU A 73 4.64 12.01 -20.31
CA LEU A 73 3.78 11.18 -19.45
C LEU A 73 4.17 9.70 -19.50
N SER A 74 4.55 9.19 -20.66
CA SER A 74 5.03 7.81 -20.79
C SER A 74 6.34 7.60 -20.03
N LEU A 75 7.30 8.49 -20.20
CA LEU A 75 8.57 8.44 -19.47
C LEU A 75 8.39 8.63 -17.96
N PHE A 76 7.53 9.56 -17.55
CA PHE A 76 7.19 9.77 -16.16
C PHE A 76 6.56 8.52 -15.54
N SER A 77 5.65 7.84 -16.25
CA SER A 77 5.02 6.61 -15.76
C SER A 77 6.05 5.49 -15.53
N ILE A 78 7.07 5.38 -16.39
CA ILE A 78 8.17 4.43 -16.24
C ILE A 78 9.00 4.77 -14.99
N ILE A 79 9.46 6.02 -14.90
CA ILE A 79 10.30 6.48 -13.78
C ILE A 79 9.56 6.34 -12.46
N ALA A 80 8.28 6.73 -12.41
CA ALA A 80 7.44 6.59 -11.23
C ALA A 80 7.26 5.12 -10.83
N SER A 81 7.00 4.22 -11.79
CA SER A 81 6.85 2.78 -11.53
C SER A 81 8.13 2.18 -10.95
N ILE A 82 9.29 2.53 -11.51
CA ILE A 82 10.60 2.09 -11.01
C ILE A 82 10.84 2.64 -9.60
N GLY A 83 10.56 3.93 -9.37
CA GLY A 83 10.73 4.57 -8.07
C GLY A 83 9.85 3.92 -6.98
N ILE A 84 8.57 3.68 -7.28
CA ILE A 84 7.64 3.01 -6.36
C ILE A 84 8.09 1.57 -6.09
N PHE A 85 8.54 0.85 -7.12
CA PHE A 85 9.06 -0.52 -6.98
C PHE A 85 10.27 -0.54 -6.04
N ILE A 86 11.26 0.31 -6.25
CA ILE A 86 12.45 0.41 -5.38
C ILE A 86 12.04 0.79 -3.95
N TYR A 87 11.12 1.74 -3.80
CA TYR A 87 10.64 2.18 -2.50
C TYR A 87 9.91 1.05 -1.76
N LEU A 88 9.11 0.26 -2.47
CA LEU A 88 8.41 -0.90 -1.89
C LEU A 88 9.40 -1.92 -1.30
N PHE A 89 10.59 -2.11 -1.90
CA PHE A 89 11.65 -2.95 -1.33
C PHE A 89 12.30 -2.33 -0.09
N LYS A 90 12.47 -1.00 -0.05
CA LYS A 90 13.02 -0.32 1.12
C LYS A 90 12.09 -0.43 2.35
N VAL A 91 10.78 -0.46 2.12
CA VAL A 91 9.76 -0.55 3.19
C VAL A 91 9.23 -1.97 3.39
N LYS A 92 9.99 -3.00 2.99
CA LYS A 92 9.55 -4.42 3.05
C LYS A 92 9.18 -4.90 4.46
N ASP A 93 9.78 -4.31 5.50
CA ASP A 93 9.60 -4.65 6.91
C ASP A 93 8.62 -3.70 7.64
N GLN A 94 8.03 -2.74 6.92
CA GLN A 94 7.04 -1.81 7.44
C GLN A 94 5.64 -2.44 7.49
N LYS A 95 4.67 -1.72 8.07
CA LYS A 95 3.26 -2.14 8.23
C LYS A 95 2.69 -2.69 6.92
N LEU A 96 1.93 -3.77 7.02
CA LEU A 96 1.36 -4.46 5.85
C LEU A 96 0.47 -3.53 5.01
N VAL A 97 -0.29 -2.62 5.66
CA VAL A 97 -1.17 -1.66 4.98
C VAL A 97 -0.38 -0.72 4.07
N LEU A 98 0.76 -0.17 4.51
CA LEU A 98 1.65 0.64 3.68
C LEU A 98 2.12 -0.13 2.44
N ARG A 99 2.49 -1.38 2.63
CA ARG A 99 2.98 -2.24 1.53
C ARG A 99 1.87 -2.62 0.55
N ILE A 100 0.65 -2.87 1.04
CA ILE A 100 -0.54 -3.09 0.19
C ILE A 100 -0.86 -1.83 -0.62
N ALA A 101 -0.89 -0.68 0.02
CA ALA A 101 -1.16 0.60 -0.63
C ALA A 101 -0.15 0.88 -1.76
N LEU A 102 1.14 0.71 -1.48
CA LEU A 102 2.20 0.88 -2.49
C LEU A 102 2.10 -0.17 -3.62
N ALA A 103 1.71 -1.41 -3.31
CA ALA A 103 1.51 -2.45 -4.31
C ALA A 103 0.34 -2.15 -5.24
N LEU A 104 -0.74 -1.57 -4.74
CA LEU A 104 -1.88 -1.09 -5.54
C LEU A 104 -1.47 0.07 -6.46
N VAL A 105 -0.77 1.08 -5.90
CA VAL A 105 -0.28 2.22 -6.69
C VAL A 105 0.69 1.74 -7.77
N LEU A 106 1.60 0.82 -7.44
CA LEU A 106 2.53 0.23 -8.40
C LEU A 106 1.80 -0.53 -9.51
N GLY A 107 0.78 -1.34 -9.15
CA GLY A 107 0.00 -2.10 -10.12
C GLY A 107 -0.74 -1.19 -11.12
N GLY A 108 -1.39 -0.14 -10.64
CA GLY A 108 -2.05 0.83 -11.50
C GLY A 108 -1.07 1.65 -12.34
N ALA A 109 0.06 2.07 -11.76
CA ALA A 109 1.10 2.76 -12.51
C ALA A 109 1.65 1.93 -13.67
N ILE A 110 1.95 0.63 -13.42
CA ILE A 110 2.41 -0.31 -14.46
C ILE A 110 1.30 -0.54 -15.51
N GLY A 111 0.03 -0.73 -15.09
CA GLY A 111 -1.08 -0.92 -16.01
C GLY A 111 -1.17 0.19 -17.05
N ASN A 112 -1.25 1.43 -16.61
CA ASN A 112 -1.30 2.60 -17.49
C ASN A 112 0.02 2.87 -18.23
N MET A 113 1.17 2.50 -17.66
CA MET A 113 2.47 2.55 -18.33
C MET A 113 2.53 1.63 -19.55
N ILE A 114 1.98 0.42 -19.44
CA ILE A 114 1.92 -0.55 -20.55
C ILE A 114 1.16 0.05 -21.73
N ASP A 115 -0.01 0.63 -21.50
CA ASP A 115 -0.81 1.25 -22.57
C ASP A 115 -0.02 2.37 -23.25
N ARG A 116 0.50 3.33 -22.48
CA ARG A 116 1.24 4.48 -23.02
C ARG A 116 2.49 4.07 -23.79
N THR A 117 3.17 3.04 -23.32
CA THR A 117 4.42 2.60 -23.95
C THR A 117 4.17 1.75 -25.18
N PHE A 118 3.25 0.79 -25.11
CA PHE A 118 3.20 -0.29 -26.08
C PHE A 118 1.95 -0.30 -26.96
N TYR A 119 0.80 0.24 -26.53
CA TYR A 119 -0.45 0.10 -27.29
C TYR A 119 -0.40 0.78 -28.67
N GLY A 120 0.34 1.90 -28.80
CA GLY A 120 0.58 2.52 -30.10
C GLY A 120 1.15 1.54 -31.12
N LEU A 121 2.18 0.82 -30.68
CA LEU A 121 2.88 -0.18 -31.51
C LEU A 121 2.03 -1.44 -31.73
N PHE A 122 1.44 -2.01 -30.67
CA PHE A 122 0.63 -3.25 -30.77
C PHE A 122 -0.60 -3.09 -31.64
N TYR A 123 -1.24 -1.95 -31.60
CA TYR A 123 -2.44 -1.65 -32.41
C TYR A 123 -2.11 -0.90 -33.71
N GLY A 124 -0.83 -0.62 -33.99
CA GLY A 124 -0.36 -0.06 -35.27
C GLY A 124 -0.76 1.39 -35.55
N TYR A 125 -1.12 2.18 -34.51
CA TYR A 125 -1.57 3.57 -34.70
C TYR A 125 -0.54 4.63 -34.29
N ALA A 126 0.52 4.27 -33.55
CA ALA A 126 1.56 5.21 -33.11
C ALA A 126 2.86 4.48 -32.78
N PRO A 127 4.02 5.17 -32.76
CA PRO A 127 5.29 4.60 -32.31
C PRO A 127 5.27 4.32 -30.80
N ILE A 128 6.31 3.63 -30.32
CA ILE A 128 6.53 3.38 -28.88
C ILE A 128 6.50 4.69 -28.10
N PHE A 129 5.92 4.68 -26.86
CA PHE A 129 5.68 5.82 -25.97
C PHE A 129 4.55 6.79 -26.35
N TYR A 130 3.88 6.56 -27.46
CA TYR A 130 2.75 7.39 -27.92
C TYR A 130 1.41 6.65 -27.86
N GLY A 131 1.34 5.56 -27.08
CA GLY A 131 0.11 4.84 -26.85
C GLY A 131 -0.91 5.67 -26.05
N ARG A 132 -2.19 5.28 -26.17
CA ARG A 132 -3.32 5.89 -25.45
C ARG A 132 -3.81 4.91 -24.40
N VAL A 133 -4.14 5.44 -23.23
CA VAL A 133 -4.73 4.63 -22.15
C VAL A 133 -6.17 4.30 -22.50
N VAL A 134 -6.55 3.05 -22.30
CA VAL A 134 -7.93 2.59 -22.49
C VAL A 134 -8.72 2.82 -21.20
N ASP A 135 -9.72 3.70 -21.26
CA ASP A 135 -10.63 4.01 -20.16
C ASP A 135 -12.04 3.54 -20.52
N PHE A 136 -12.80 3.04 -19.52
CA PHE A 136 -14.11 2.47 -19.80
C PHE A 136 -15.12 2.52 -18.64
N ILE A 137 -14.71 2.80 -17.42
CA ILE A 137 -15.61 2.92 -16.25
C ILE A 137 -16.15 4.34 -16.22
N ASN A 138 -17.44 4.48 -16.48
CA ASN A 138 -18.15 5.75 -16.57
C ASN A 138 -19.22 5.81 -15.47
N VAL A 139 -19.00 6.66 -14.46
CA VAL A 139 -19.85 6.77 -13.27
C VAL A 139 -20.46 8.15 -13.15
N ASP A 140 -21.72 8.20 -12.81
CA ASP A 140 -22.51 9.39 -12.57
C ASP A 140 -22.56 9.68 -11.06
N PHE A 141 -21.53 10.35 -10.53
CA PHE A 141 -21.51 10.64 -9.10
C PHE A 141 -22.27 11.94 -8.76
N PHE A 142 -21.91 13.03 -9.39
CA PHE A 142 -22.49 14.37 -9.21
C PHE A 142 -21.94 15.31 -10.27
N ASP A 143 -22.73 16.34 -10.58
CA ASP A 143 -22.30 17.42 -11.48
C ASP A 143 -21.29 18.32 -10.78
N PHE A 144 -20.22 18.67 -11.47
CA PHE A 144 -19.21 19.58 -10.94
C PHE A 144 -18.62 20.48 -12.04
N SER A 145 -18.02 21.60 -11.62
CA SER A 145 -17.40 22.55 -12.54
C SER A 145 -15.92 22.72 -12.20
N ILE A 146 -15.05 22.54 -13.20
CA ILE A 146 -13.62 22.78 -13.08
C ILE A 146 -13.15 23.66 -14.24
N PHE A 147 -12.40 24.72 -13.94
CA PHE A 147 -11.89 25.66 -14.92
C PHE A 147 -12.97 26.23 -15.87
N GLY A 148 -14.20 26.48 -15.34
CA GLY A 148 -15.30 27.02 -16.10
C GLY A 148 -15.99 26.03 -17.06
N LYS A 149 -15.63 24.74 -17.03
CA LYS A 149 -16.31 23.65 -17.75
C LYS A 149 -17.19 22.88 -16.77
N ASN A 150 -18.43 22.62 -17.17
CA ASN A 150 -19.36 21.77 -16.41
C ASN A 150 -19.18 20.32 -16.85
N TYR A 151 -19.16 19.43 -15.88
CA TYR A 151 -19.08 18.00 -16.05
C TYR A 151 -20.28 17.35 -15.38
N ASP A 152 -21.10 16.65 -16.16
CA ASP A 152 -22.29 15.94 -15.69
C ASP A 152 -21.94 14.53 -15.18
N ARG A 153 -20.69 14.11 -15.36
CA ARG A 153 -20.17 12.80 -14.94
C ARG A 153 -18.73 12.89 -14.53
N TRP A 154 -18.30 11.94 -13.69
CA TRP A 154 -16.89 11.77 -13.40
C TRP A 154 -16.10 11.41 -14.68
N PRO A 155 -14.86 11.90 -14.85
CA PRO A 155 -14.01 11.46 -15.95
C PRO A 155 -13.94 9.93 -16.04
N ILE A 156 -14.07 9.39 -17.25
CA ILE A 156 -14.02 7.95 -17.47
C ILE A 156 -12.63 7.44 -17.08
N PHE A 157 -12.56 6.33 -16.36
CA PHE A 157 -11.35 5.75 -15.79
C PHE A 157 -11.32 4.23 -16.00
N ASN A 158 -10.25 3.56 -15.53
CA ASN A 158 -10.04 2.13 -15.67
C ASN A 158 -9.68 1.46 -14.32
N ILE A 159 -9.34 0.18 -14.36
CA ILE A 159 -8.94 -0.60 -13.17
C ILE A 159 -7.63 -0.08 -12.56
N ALA A 160 -6.66 0.31 -13.40
CA ALA A 160 -5.39 0.86 -12.94
C ALA A 160 -5.60 2.15 -12.13
N ASP A 161 -6.46 3.06 -12.60
CA ASP A 161 -6.78 4.31 -11.91
C ASP A 161 -7.49 4.05 -10.58
N SER A 162 -8.41 3.07 -10.55
CA SER A 162 -9.07 2.61 -9.33
C SER A 162 -8.05 2.11 -8.30
N ALA A 163 -7.10 1.30 -8.74
CA ALA A 163 -6.06 0.76 -7.87
C ALA A 163 -5.14 1.87 -7.31
N VAL A 164 -4.74 2.84 -8.17
CA VAL A 164 -3.98 4.02 -7.72
C VAL A 164 -4.76 4.80 -6.68
N THR A 165 -6.04 5.11 -6.96
CA THR A 165 -6.90 5.88 -6.06
C THR A 165 -7.05 5.20 -4.71
N ILE A 166 -7.38 3.90 -4.68
CA ILE A 166 -7.49 3.13 -3.44
C ILE A 166 -6.15 3.12 -2.69
N GLY A 167 -5.04 2.88 -3.39
CA GLY A 167 -3.72 2.88 -2.80
C GLY A 167 -3.34 4.22 -2.18
N VAL A 168 -3.61 5.34 -2.87
CA VAL A 168 -3.36 6.69 -2.35
C VAL A 168 -4.24 7.00 -1.14
N VAL A 169 -5.53 6.65 -1.18
CA VAL A 169 -6.44 6.82 -0.03
C VAL A 169 -5.94 6.04 1.19
N LEU A 170 -5.49 4.80 1.00
CA LEU A 170 -4.89 4.00 2.07
C LEU A 170 -3.62 4.66 2.62
N LEU A 171 -2.74 5.20 1.77
CA LEU A 171 -1.56 5.94 2.22
C LEU A 171 -1.95 7.15 3.08
N LEU A 172 -2.93 7.95 2.64
CA LEU A 172 -3.36 9.14 3.37
C LEU A 172 -3.98 8.80 4.74
N ILE A 173 -4.78 7.74 4.82
CA ILE A 173 -5.44 7.32 6.07
C ILE A 173 -4.43 6.74 7.06
N PHE A 174 -3.50 5.90 6.59
CA PHE A 174 -2.61 5.12 7.46
C PHE A 174 -1.19 5.66 7.57
N GLN A 175 -0.85 6.74 6.86
CA GLN A 175 0.42 7.46 6.99
C GLN A 175 0.33 8.52 8.10
N ASN A 176 -0.27 8.16 9.26
CA ASN A 176 -0.33 9.09 10.39
C ASN A 176 1.02 9.05 11.12
N PRO A 177 1.84 10.14 11.11
CA PRO A 177 3.16 10.19 11.75
C PRO A 177 3.10 9.90 13.25
N ASN A 178 1.97 10.22 13.89
CA ASN A 178 1.77 10.07 15.33
C ASN A 178 1.58 8.61 15.80
N SER A 179 1.36 7.64 14.91
CA SER A 179 1.22 6.24 15.31
C SER A 179 2.55 5.60 15.72
N ASN A 180 3.65 6.02 15.09
CA ASN A 180 4.98 5.50 15.41
C ASN A 180 5.55 6.07 16.70
N GLU A 181 5.19 7.32 17.05
CA GLU A 181 5.59 7.92 18.34
C GLU A 181 4.81 7.34 19.53
N LYS A 182 3.57 6.93 19.34
CA LYS A 182 2.79 6.27 20.40
C LYS A 182 3.28 4.85 20.67
N GLU A 183 3.51 4.05 19.63
CA GLU A 183 4.04 2.68 19.78
C GLU A 183 5.45 2.67 20.38
N SER A 184 6.32 3.64 20.02
CA SER A 184 7.65 3.75 20.61
C SER A 184 7.64 4.28 22.06
N LYS A 185 6.67 5.10 22.44
CA LYS A 185 6.50 5.55 23.82
C LYS A 185 5.90 4.47 24.70
N GLU A 186 4.93 3.72 24.19
CA GLU A 186 4.27 2.62 24.90
C GLU A 186 5.26 1.46 25.15
N SER A 187 6.08 1.07 24.15
CA SER A 187 7.13 0.07 24.33
C SER A 187 8.24 0.48 25.30
N VAL A 188 8.63 1.77 25.34
CA VAL A 188 9.61 2.29 26.31
C VAL A 188 9.02 2.42 27.71
N GLU A 189 7.71 2.65 27.82
CA GLU A 189 7.03 2.72 29.12
C GLU A 189 6.80 1.32 29.71
N ASP A 190 6.51 0.32 28.87
CA ASP A 190 6.42 -1.09 29.24
C ASP A 190 7.79 -1.65 29.69
N GLU A 191 8.87 -1.39 28.94
CA GLU A 191 10.24 -1.79 29.34
C GLU A 191 10.66 -1.15 30.69
N LYS A 192 10.32 0.12 30.93
CA LYS A 192 10.61 0.79 32.22
C LYS A 192 9.77 0.26 33.37
N ASN A 193 8.57 -0.20 33.11
CA ASN A 193 7.72 -0.81 34.13
C ASN A 193 8.22 -2.21 34.50
N ASP A 194 8.68 -2.98 33.52
CA ASP A 194 9.27 -4.30 33.73
C ASP A 194 10.61 -4.18 34.51
N GLU A 195 11.48 -3.20 34.19
CA GLU A 195 12.70 -2.93 34.93
C GLU A 195 12.41 -2.57 36.38
N LYS A 196 11.39 -1.73 36.66
CA LYS A 196 10.99 -1.37 38.05
C LYS A 196 10.41 -2.54 38.83
N LEU A 197 9.77 -3.52 38.17
CA LEU A 197 9.26 -4.71 38.84
C LEU A 197 10.40 -5.65 39.24
N ILE A 198 11.43 -5.76 38.41
CA ILE A 198 12.63 -6.57 38.70
C ILE A 198 13.42 -5.98 39.85
N ASP A 199 13.64 -4.67 39.85
CA ASP A 199 14.35 -3.97 40.93
C ASP A 199 13.61 -4.10 42.29
N ASN A 200 12.29 -4.08 42.29
CA ASN A 200 11.50 -4.25 43.53
C ASN A 200 11.52 -5.70 44.02
N GLU A 201 11.57 -6.71 43.15
CA GLU A 201 11.70 -8.13 43.56
C GLU A 201 13.08 -8.44 44.16
N ASP A 202 14.13 -7.79 43.66
CA ASP A 202 15.49 -7.98 44.21
C ASP A 202 15.67 -7.26 45.57
N ASP A 203 15.04 -6.12 45.78
CA ASP A 203 15.03 -5.42 47.07
C ASP A 203 14.22 -6.20 48.13
N GLU A 204 13.09 -6.82 47.76
CA GLU A 204 12.29 -7.63 48.68
C GLU A 204 13.05 -8.92 49.11
N LYS A 205 13.75 -9.58 48.18
CA LYS A 205 14.60 -10.74 48.49
C LYS A 205 15.80 -10.40 49.36
N THR A 206 16.41 -9.22 49.23
CA THR A 206 17.52 -8.78 50.03
C THR A 206 17.09 -8.42 51.46
N VAL A 207 15.87 -7.91 51.68
CA VAL A 207 15.30 -7.65 52.99
C VAL A 207 15.05 -8.96 53.75
N ASP A 208 14.47 -9.97 53.11
CA ASP A 208 14.21 -11.28 53.74
C ASP A 208 15.49 -12.01 54.13
N ILE A 209 16.55 -11.97 53.32
CA ILE A 209 17.85 -12.57 53.67
C ILE A 209 18.49 -11.84 54.88
N ASN A 210 18.33 -10.54 55.00
CA ASN A 210 18.89 -9.81 56.16
C ASN A 210 18.10 -10.05 57.43
N VAL A 211 16.80 -10.28 57.39
CA VAL A 211 15.97 -10.63 58.55
C VAL A 211 16.31 -12.05 59.04
N GLU A 212 16.52 -13.02 58.17
CA GLU A 212 16.87 -14.38 58.50
C GLU A 212 18.28 -14.47 59.14
N ASN A 213 19.26 -13.68 58.64
CA ASN A 213 20.60 -13.62 59.18
C ASN A 213 20.68 -12.92 60.55
N ASN A 214 19.80 -12.00 60.88
CA ASN A 214 19.75 -11.34 62.20
C ASN A 214 19.12 -12.25 63.27
N ASN A 215 18.07 -13.01 62.92
CA ASN A 215 17.46 -13.97 63.87
C ASN A 215 18.38 -15.19 64.16
N GLY A 216 19.33 -15.53 63.30
CA GLY A 216 20.30 -16.61 63.50
C GLY A 216 21.46 -16.23 64.44
N LYS A 217 21.71 -14.95 64.73
CA LYS A 217 22.80 -14.51 65.62
C LYS A 217 22.43 -14.41 67.10
N ASP A 218 21.16 -14.24 67.41
CA ASP A 218 20.73 -14.09 68.81
C ASP A 218 20.55 -15.44 69.53
N ASN A 219 20.48 -16.57 68.84
CA ASN A 219 20.31 -17.88 69.46
C ASN A 219 21.63 -18.64 69.74
N ARG A 220 22.83 -18.05 69.59
CA ARG A 220 24.12 -18.69 69.89
C ARG A 220 24.84 -18.14 71.14
N LEU A 221 24.25 -17.27 71.93
CA LEU A 221 24.87 -16.71 73.13
C LEU A 221 24.26 -17.17 74.47
N ALA A 222 23.32 -18.13 74.44
CA ALA A 222 22.60 -18.55 75.64
C ALA A 222 23.02 -19.94 76.23
N ASP A 223 24.09 -20.57 75.71
CA ASP A 223 24.42 -21.92 76.20
C ASP A 223 25.91 -22.09 76.51
N TYR A 224 26.45 -21.18 77.37
CA TYR A 224 27.75 -21.40 78.03
C TYR A 224 27.76 -20.74 79.44
N SER A 225 27.01 -21.44 80.36
CA SER A 225 27.30 -21.27 81.80
C SER A 225 26.81 -22.46 82.61
N GLY A 226 27.73 -23.18 83.16
CA GLY A 226 27.49 -24.18 84.22
C GLY A 226 27.60 -25.62 83.73
N THR A 227 28.58 -26.38 84.05
CA THR A 227 28.97 -26.74 85.45
C THR A 227 30.34 -27.48 85.41
N GLU A 228 31.25 -26.97 86.25
CA GLU A 228 32.28 -27.78 86.88
C GLU A 228 31.61 -28.83 87.74
N GLU A 229 32.08 -30.05 87.81
CA GLU A 229 32.55 -30.78 88.96
C GLU A 229 32.86 -32.31 88.65
N ARG A 230 34.14 -32.59 88.85
CA ARG A 230 34.76 -33.64 89.73
C ARG A 230 34.65 -35.12 89.32
N LYS A 231 35.88 -35.62 89.42
CA LYS A 231 36.36 -36.96 89.93
C LYS A 231 36.52 -38.08 88.93
N ASN A 232 37.63 -38.56 88.84
CA ASN A 232 38.74 -39.25 89.38
C ASN A 232 39.69 -39.68 88.26
#